data_f3b936c0b039ff105669175f93ac98be
#
_entry.id   f3b936c0b039ff105669175f93ac98be
#
_cell.length_a   1.000
_cell.length_b   1.000
_cell.length_c   1.000
_cell.angle_alpha   90.00
_cell.angle_beta   90.00
_cell.angle_gamma   90.00
#
_symmetry.space_group_name_H-M   'P 1'
#
loop_
_entity.id
_entity.type
_entity.pdbx_description
1 polymer ?
#
loop_
_entity_poly.entity_id
_entity_poly.type
_entity_poly.pdbx_seq_one_letter_code
_entity_poly.pdbx_strand_id
1 'polypeptide(L)'
;MMQSQTQVAPTVGEGREVTPPRLSDWLRFRRDPTPSPVDWLVSVALCLGRAWWRRGRHSPLAGPATWAPARGCGCGSGPGSAGPPAPAPPPPRGGCRPAARARDRGPAMSVGFIGAGQLAFALARGFAAAGVLAAHKITASSPDTDLPTVSGLRKIGVNFTISNKETVKNSDVLFLAVKPPIIPFILDEIGSDIENRHIVVSCAAGVTISSIEKKLSAFCPTPKVIRCMTNTPVIVREGATVYATGTHAEVEDGKLLEQLMASVGFCTEVEEDLIDAVTGLSGSGPAYAFTALDALADGGVKMGLPRRLAVRLGAQALLGAAKMLLESEQHPGQLKDNVCSPGGATIYALHFLESGGFRSLLINAVEASCIRTRLFLQGAAAPSGSGEGLPGCH
;
A
#
# COMPACT_ATOMS: atom_id res chain seq x y z
N MET A 1 -43.79 -69.42 -3.18
CA MET A 1 -43.67 -69.15 -4.62
C MET A 1 -43.06 -67.78 -4.80
N MET A 2 -41.78 -67.72 -4.93
CA MET A 2 -41.08 -66.54 -5.48
C MET A 2 -39.70 -67.00 -5.95
N GLN A 3 -39.53 -66.93 -7.26
CA GLN A 3 -38.33 -67.39 -7.99
C GLN A 3 -37.23 -66.35 -7.83
N SER A 4 -36.05 -66.79 -7.42
CA SER A 4 -34.81 -66.06 -7.45
C SER A 4 -34.20 -66.09 -8.84
N GLN A 5 -33.99 -64.95 -9.49
CA GLN A 5 -33.16 -64.83 -10.69
C GLN A 5 -31.78 -64.34 -10.30
N THR A 6 -30.80 -65.19 -10.55
CA THR A 6 -29.38 -64.93 -10.44
C THR A 6 -28.90 -64.22 -11.72
N GLN A 7 -28.42 -62.99 -11.65
CA GLN A 7 -27.75 -62.34 -12.76
C GLN A 7 -26.22 -62.57 -12.70
N VAL A 8 -25.72 -63.09 -13.79
CA VAL A 8 -24.29 -63.38 -14.05
C VAL A 8 -23.58 -62.10 -14.44
N ALA A 9 -22.39 -61.86 -13.82
CA ALA A 9 -21.51 -60.73 -14.15
C ALA A 9 -20.72 -61.00 -15.43
N PRO A 10 -20.48 -59.98 -16.30
CA PRO A 10 -19.66 -60.13 -17.50
C PRO A 10 -18.15 -60.06 -17.18
N THR A 11 -17.41 -60.89 -17.89
CA THR A 11 -15.97 -61.11 -17.90
C THR A 11 -15.16 -59.86 -18.31
N VAL A 12 -14.01 -59.66 -17.65
CA VAL A 12 -13.00 -58.63 -17.90
C VAL A 12 -12.38 -58.85 -19.29
N GLY A 13 -12.51 -57.86 -20.18
CA GLY A 13 -11.84 -57.81 -21.50
C GLY A 13 -10.46 -57.13 -21.36
N GLU A 14 -9.58 -57.67 -22.13
CA GLU A 14 -8.14 -57.40 -22.25
C GLU A 14 -7.73 -55.93 -22.47
N GLY A 15 -6.55 -55.60 -21.90
CA GLY A 15 -5.93 -54.26 -21.90
C GLY A 15 -5.63 -53.72 -23.32
N ARG A 16 -6.10 -52.50 -23.58
CA ARG A 16 -5.56 -51.65 -24.65
C ARG A 16 -4.47 -50.74 -24.02
N GLU A 17 -3.24 -50.90 -24.52
CA GLU A 17 -2.17 -49.95 -24.32
C GLU A 17 -2.56 -48.57 -24.91
N VAL A 18 -2.66 -47.56 -24.07
CA VAL A 18 -2.90 -46.19 -24.51
C VAL A 18 -1.53 -45.54 -24.74
N THR A 19 -1.16 -45.43 -26.01
CA THR A 19 0.00 -44.66 -26.45
C THR A 19 -0.24 -43.19 -26.19
N PRO A 20 0.80 -42.42 -25.75
CA PRO A 20 0.69 -40.99 -25.56
C PRO A 20 0.45 -40.25 -26.88
N PRO A 21 -0.33 -39.14 -26.89
CA PRO A 21 -0.60 -38.39 -28.11
C PRO A 21 0.69 -37.80 -28.71
N ARG A 22 0.78 -37.88 -30.05
CA ARG A 22 1.94 -37.37 -30.81
C ARG A 22 1.89 -35.84 -30.88
N LEU A 23 3.04 -35.22 -31.07
CA LEU A 23 3.19 -33.75 -31.18
C LEU A 23 2.28 -33.14 -32.30
N SER A 24 1.92 -33.94 -33.32
CA SER A 24 0.99 -33.57 -34.38
C SER A 24 -0.46 -33.32 -33.92
N ASP A 25 -0.84 -33.92 -32.79
CA ASP A 25 -2.20 -33.79 -32.26
C ASP A 25 -2.40 -32.46 -31.53
N TRP A 26 -1.29 -31.88 -31.01
CA TRP A 26 -1.23 -30.55 -30.37
C TRP A 26 -1.35 -29.40 -31.39
N LEU A 27 -0.95 -29.60 -32.63
CA LEU A 27 -0.99 -28.57 -33.69
C LEU A 27 -2.38 -28.41 -34.33
N ARG A 28 -3.29 -29.35 -34.13
CA ARG A 28 -4.69 -29.25 -34.59
C ARG A 28 -5.57 -28.37 -33.67
N PHE A 29 -5.21 -28.21 -32.38
CA PHE A 29 -5.99 -27.40 -31.44
C PHE A 29 -5.83 -25.88 -31.63
N ARG A 30 -4.95 -25.42 -32.52
CA ARG A 30 -4.72 -23.99 -32.78
C ARG A 30 -5.64 -23.32 -33.80
N ARG A 31 -6.68 -23.99 -34.28
CA ARG A 31 -7.53 -23.46 -35.37
C ARG A 31 -9.00 -23.21 -35.02
N ASP A 32 -9.42 -23.41 -33.76
CA ASP A 32 -10.76 -23.05 -33.30
C ASP A 32 -10.73 -21.87 -32.34
N PRO A 33 -11.71 -20.92 -32.45
CA PRO A 33 -11.70 -19.73 -31.62
C PRO A 33 -12.06 -20.06 -30.16
N THR A 34 -11.11 -19.85 -29.27
CA THR A 34 -11.15 -19.66 -27.82
C THR A 34 -12.20 -20.45 -27.01
N PRO A 35 -11.80 -21.56 -26.36
CA PRO A 35 -12.55 -22.09 -25.21
C PRO A 35 -12.47 -21.09 -24.03
N SER A 36 -13.59 -20.97 -23.30
CA SER A 36 -13.67 -20.11 -22.13
C SER A 36 -12.65 -20.52 -21.02
N PRO A 37 -12.21 -19.60 -20.14
CA PRO A 37 -11.29 -19.92 -19.05
C PRO A 37 -11.77 -21.06 -18.12
N VAL A 38 -13.08 -21.34 -18.10
CA VAL A 38 -13.70 -22.39 -17.28
C VAL A 38 -13.44 -23.78 -17.86
N ASP A 39 -13.43 -23.92 -19.18
CA ASP A 39 -13.23 -25.23 -19.86
C ASP A 39 -11.76 -25.69 -19.73
N TRP A 40 -10.81 -24.74 -19.66
CA TRP A 40 -9.40 -25.06 -19.43
C TRP A 40 -9.16 -25.58 -18.00
N LEU A 41 -9.80 -24.98 -17.00
CA LEU A 41 -9.68 -25.39 -15.59
C LEU A 41 -10.29 -26.80 -15.34
N VAL A 42 -11.37 -27.15 -15.99
CA VAL A 42 -11.99 -28.47 -15.86
C VAL A 42 -11.12 -29.55 -16.49
N SER A 43 -10.49 -29.28 -17.63
CA SER A 43 -9.59 -30.23 -18.31
C SER A 43 -8.30 -30.49 -17.51
N VAL A 44 -7.71 -29.47 -16.88
CA VAL A 44 -6.51 -29.61 -16.04
C VAL A 44 -6.83 -30.35 -14.74
N ALA A 45 -7.98 -30.09 -14.11
CA ALA A 45 -8.38 -30.77 -12.87
C ALA A 45 -8.64 -32.28 -13.10
N LEU A 46 -9.17 -32.68 -14.25
CA LEU A 46 -9.39 -34.10 -14.59
C LEU A 46 -8.08 -34.85 -14.90
N CYS A 47 -7.07 -34.17 -15.44
CA CYS A 47 -5.75 -34.78 -15.70
C CYS A 47 -4.93 -34.97 -14.41
N LEU A 48 -4.95 -34.03 -13.48
CA LEU A 48 -4.20 -34.11 -12.22
C LEU A 48 -4.82 -35.06 -11.19
N GLY A 49 -6.16 -35.20 -11.17
CA GLY A 49 -6.85 -36.13 -10.24
C GLY A 49 -6.56 -37.59 -10.51
N ARG A 50 -6.25 -38.00 -11.76
CA ARG A 50 -5.95 -39.40 -12.11
C ARG A 50 -4.49 -39.82 -11.85
N ALA A 51 -3.56 -38.90 -11.76
CA ALA A 51 -2.16 -39.21 -11.49
C ALA A 51 -1.87 -39.42 -9.99
N TRP A 52 -2.69 -38.89 -9.09
CA TRP A 52 -2.49 -38.97 -7.63
C TRP A 52 -3.04 -40.25 -7.02
N TRP A 53 -4.02 -40.90 -7.64
CA TRP A 53 -4.66 -42.10 -7.09
C TRP A 53 -3.89 -43.40 -7.35
N ARG A 54 -2.82 -43.40 -8.14
CA ARG A 54 -2.03 -44.61 -8.47
C ARG A 54 -0.75 -44.85 -7.66
N ARG A 55 -0.35 -43.96 -6.74
CA ARG A 55 0.92 -44.06 -5.99
C ARG A 55 0.76 -44.37 -4.49
N GLY A 56 -0.36 -44.84 -4.05
CA GLY A 56 -0.61 -45.10 -2.64
C GLY A 56 -0.96 -46.53 -2.32
N ARG A 57 -0.10 -47.51 -2.62
CA ARG A 57 -0.13 -48.83 -1.95
C ARG A 57 1.23 -49.51 -2.03
N HIS A 58 1.77 -49.75 -0.89
CA HIS A 58 2.82 -50.63 -0.40
C HIS A 58 3.94 -49.93 0.35
N SER A 59 3.88 -50.00 1.68
CA SER A 59 4.70 -50.77 2.56
C SER A 59 4.34 -50.54 4.03
N PRO A 60 4.43 -51.56 4.90
CA PRO A 60 3.92 -51.52 6.25
C PRO A 60 4.98 -51.28 7.34
N LEU A 61 4.51 -50.66 8.41
CA LEU A 61 4.95 -50.85 9.80
C LEU A 61 6.40 -50.54 10.23
N ALA A 62 6.56 -49.40 10.90
CA ALA A 62 7.47 -49.28 12.03
C ALA A 62 6.73 -48.51 13.15
N GLY A 63 6.65 -49.09 14.33
CA GLY A 63 5.88 -48.66 15.47
C GLY A 63 6.44 -47.43 16.21
N PRO A 64 5.73 -46.91 17.21
CA PRO A 64 6.03 -45.63 17.85
C PRO A 64 7.21 -45.76 18.82
N ALA A 65 8.21 -44.92 18.68
CA ALA A 65 9.25 -44.71 19.67
C ALA A 65 8.69 -43.86 20.82
N THR A 66 8.54 -44.45 21.96
CA THR A 66 8.20 -43.80 23.24
C THR A 66 9.41 -43.02 23.74
N TRP A 67 9.24 -41.73 23.92
CA TRP A 67 10.18 -40.88 24.65
C TRP A 67 9.83 -40.94 26.15
N ALA A 68 10.72 -41.55 26.97
CA ALA A 68 10.68 -41.49 28.43
C ALA A 68 11.49 -40.29 28.94
N PRO A 69 11.06 -39.61 30.01
CA PRO A 69 11.79 -38.50 30.58
C PRO A 69 12.94 -38.99 31.47
N ALA A 70 14.13 -38.45 31.28
CA ALA A 70 15.27 -38.67 32.14
C ALA A 70 15.05 -37.98 33.49
N ARG A 71 15.07 -38.78 34.55
CA ARG A 71 15.04 -38.35 35.98
C ARG A 71 16.43 -37.95 36.45
N GLY A 72 16.42 -36.99 37.36
CA GLY A 72 17.49 -36.29 38.03
C GLY A 72 18.51 -37.11 38.78
N CYS A 73 19.58 -36.42 39.10
CA CYS A 73 20.50 -36.57 40.22
C CYS A 73 20.78 -35.15 40.66
N GLY A 74 20.65 -34.71 41.85
CA GLY A 74 20.79 -35.20 43.18
C GLY A 74 22.07 -34.68 43.80
N CYS A 75 21.90 -33.72 44.76
CA CYS A 75 22.73 -33.44 45.92
C CYS A 75 24.11 -32.80 45.77
N GLY A 76 24.26 -31.68 46.45
CA GLY A 76 25.53 -31.05 46.81
C GLY A 76 25.33 -29.77 47.61
N SER A 77 24.97 -29.92 48.91
CA SER A 77 24.97 -28.80 49.88
C SER A 77 26.40 -28.51 50.32
N GLY A 78 26.86 -27.26 50.19
CA GLY A 78 28.06 -26.73 50.78
C GLY A 78 27.79 -25.30 51.34
N PRO A 79 28.35 -24.94 52.52
CA PRO A 79 27.87 -23.83 53.30
C PRO A 79 28.55 -22.49 52.92
N GLY A 80 27.78 -21.46 53.05
CA GLY A 80 27.95 -20.04 53.10
C GLY A 80 29.32 -19.40 53.13
N SER A 81 29.43 -18.37 52.28
CA SER A 81 30.25 -17.20 52.58
C SER A 81 29.38 -15.97 52.39
N ALA A 82 29.21 -15.21 53.50
CA ALA A 82 28.52 -13.93 53.52
C ALA A 82 29.31 -12.92 52.70
N GLY A 83 28.74 -12.43 51.65
CA GLY A 83 29.25 -11.24 50.93
C GLY A 83 28.98 -9.94 51.71
N PRO A 84 29.76 -8.90 51.47
CA PRO A 84 29.62 -7.63 52.18
C PRO A 84 28.29 -6.94 51.88
N PRO A 85 27.76 -6.14 52.82
CA PRO A 85 26.47 -5.48 52.67
C PRO A 85 26.49 -4.47 51.52
N ALA A 86 25.41 -4.42 50.79
CA ALA A 86 25.20 -3.46 49.70
C ALA A 86 25.25 -2.01 50.22
N PRO A 87 25.84 -1.07 49.46
CA PRO A 87 25.86 0.34 49.84
C PRO A 87 24.44 0.93 49.84
N ALA A 88 24.18 1.80 50.82
CA ALA A 88 22.92 2.50 50.98
C ALA A 88 22.55 3.31 49.71
N PRO A 89 21.26 3.43 49.35
CA PRO A 89 20.84 4.23 48.22
C PRO A 89 21.16 5.72 48.48
N PRO A 90 21.60 6.47 47.45
CA PRO A 90 21.85 7.89 47.57
C PRO A 90 20.54 8.64 47.82
N PRO A 91 20.58 9.80 48.52
CA PRO A 91 19.42 10.62 48.83
C PRO A 91 18.76 11.11 47.53
N PRO A 92 17.43 11.34 47.53
CA PRO A 92 16.71 11.83 46.34
C PRO A 92 17.28 13.20 45.95
N ARG A 93 17.87 13.28 44.78
CA ARG A 93 18.29 14.55 44.16
C ARG A 93 17.04 15.37 43.92
N GLY A 94 17.01 16.54 44.54
CA GLY A 94 15.94 17.52 44.33
C GLY A 94 15.68 17.70 42.86
N GLY A 95 14.44 17.45 42.46
CA GLY A 95 13.99 17.60 41.10
C GLY A 95 14.06 19.06 40.67
N CYS A 96 15.08 19.43 39.92
CA CYS A 96 14.94 20.52 38.98
C CYS A 96 13.88 20.07 37.95
N ARG A 97 12.66 20.62 38.05
CA ARG A 97 11.70 20.62 36.95
C ARG A 97 12.47 21.11 35.72
N PRO A 98 12.54 20.33 34.62
CA PRO A 98 13.02 20.91 33.40
C PRO A 98 12.05 22.05 33.07
N ALA A 99 12.58 23.27 33.03
CA ALA A 99 11.89 24.41 32.45
C ALA A 99 11.36 23.91 31.07
N ALA A 100 10.07 23.99 30.91
CA ALA A 100 9.44 23.74 29.61
C ALA A 100 10.19 24.63 28.62
N ARG A 101 11.01 24.02 27.76
CA ARG A 101 11.61 24.73 26.64
C ARG A 101 10.45 25.38 25.94
N ALA A 102 10.40 26.71 26.00
CA ALA A 102 9.56 27.49 25.11
C ALA A 102 9.83 26.93 23.68
N ARG A 103 8.89 26.21 23.14
CA ARG A 103 8.93 25.81 21.74
C ARG A 103 9.01 27.12 20.99
N ASP A 104 10.14 27.31 20.32
CA ASP A 104 10.32 28.37 19.35
C ASP A 104 9.10 28.31 18.43
N ARG A 105 8.18 29.25 18.62
CA ARG A 105 7.02 29.38 17.76
C ARG A 105 7.54 30.10 16.52
N GLY A 106 8.07 29.33 15.60
CA GLY A 106 8.19 29.81 14.22
C GLY A 106 6.87 30.49 13.78
N PRO A 107 6.89 31.37 12.80
CA PRO A 107 5.70 32.10 12.36
C PRO A 107 4.54 31.11 12.22
N ALA A 108 3.38 31.46 12.77
CA ALA A 108 2.25 30.54 12.93
C ALA A 108 1.68 30.17 11.58
N MET A 109 2.33 29.21 10.89
CA MET A 109 1.96 28.69 9.56
C MET A 109 0.53 28.22 9.56
N SER A 110 -0.21 28.56 8.51
CA SER A 110 -1.58 28.12 8.22
C SER A 110 -1.62 27.28 6.95
N VAL A 111 -2.46 26.26 6.93
CA VAL A 111 -2.57 25.32 5.80
C VAL A 111 -3.98 25.33 5.25
N GLY A 112 -4.10 25.45 3.94
CA GLY A 112 -5.36 25.37 3.21
C GLY A 112 -5.44 24.10 2.35
N PHE A 113 -6.62 23.50 2.32
CA PHE A 113 -6.94 22.41 1.40
C PHE A 113 -8.05 22.85 0.46
N ILE A 114 -7.74 22.95 -0.81
CA ILE A 114 -8.75 23.10 -1.86
C ILE A 114 -9.17 21.71 -2.30
N GLY A 115 -10.39 21.33 -1.89
CA GLY A 115 -10.92 19.98 -1.93
C GLY A 115 -10.89 19.31 -0.54
N ALA A 116 -12.08 18.94 -0.03
CA ALA A 116 -12.24 18.26 1.27
C ALA A 116 -12.43 16.74 1.11
N GLY A 117 -11.71 16.12 0.17
CA GLY A 117 -11.74 14.68 -0.09
C GLY A 117 -10.94 13.85 0.92
N GLN A 118 -10.75 12.56 0.60
CA GLN A 118 -10.06 11.60 1.48
C GLN A 118 -8.62 12.02 1.79
N LEU A 119 -7.88 12.54 0.79
CA LEU A 119 -6.50 12.95 0.99
C LEU A 119 -6.41 14.17 1.93
N ALA A 120 -7.23 15.21 1.70
CA ALA A 120 -7.27 16.38 2.55
C ALA A 120 -7.64 16.01 4.00
N PHE A 121 -8.63 15.14 4.19
CA PHE A 121 -9.00 14.63 5.50
C PHE A 121 -7.86 13.85 6.17
N ALA A 122 -7.17 12.98 5.42
CA ALA A 122 -6.06 12.18 5.93
C ALA A 122 -4.90 13.07 6.38
N LEU A 123 -4.49 14.04 5.55
CA LEU A 123 -3.42 14.99 5.88
C LEU A 123 -3.78 15.88 7.07
N ALA A 124 -4.96 16.52 7.06
CA ALA A 124 -5.40 17.40 8.15
C ALA A 124 -5.45 16.65 9.48
N ARG A 125 -5.98 15.42 9.49
CA ARG A 125 -5.99 14.55 10.67
C ARG A 125 -4.58 14.14 11.09
N GLY A 126 -3.73 13.80 10.14
CA GLY A 126 -2.33 13.43 10.40
C GLY A 126 -1.56 14.58 11.04
N PHE A 127 -1.63 15.79 10.49
CA PHE A 127 -0.96 16.98 11.01
C PHE A 127 -1.44 17.35 12.42
N ALA A 128 -2.75 17.32 12.64
CA ALA A 128 -3.33 17.57 13.96
C ALA A 128 -2.90 16.50 14.98
N ALA A 129 -2.90 15.23 14.61
CA ALA A 129 -2.47 14.12 15.47
C ALA A 129 -0.97 14.13 15.76
N ALA A 130 -0.14 14.57 14.83
CA ALA A 130 1.30 14.76 15.02
C ALA A 130 1.61 15.99 15.89
N GLY A 131 0.65 16.90 16.08
CA GLY A 131 0.82 18.12 16.86
C GLY A 131 1.69 19.18 16.18
N VAL A 132 1.96 19.04 14.87
CA VAL A 132 2.75 20.02 14.09
C VAL A 132 1.91 21.23 13.72
N LEU A 133 0.60 21.04 13.59
CA LEU A 133 -0.34 22.08 13.23
C LEU A 133 -1.62 21.95 14.08
N ALA A 134 -2.06 23.04 14.70
CA ALA A 134 -3.33 23.05 15.41
C ALA A 134 -4.49 23.02 14.39
N ALA A 135 -5.52 22.22 14.66
CA ALA A 135 -6.63 22.03 13.72
C ALA A 135 -7.28 23.33 13.24
N HIS A 136 -7.41 24.33 14.11
CA HIS A 136 -7.95 25.65 13.76
C HIS A 136 -7.04 26.49 12.84
N LYS A 137 -5.79 26.08 12.61
CA LYS A 137 -4.88 26.64 11.60
C LYS A 137 -5.01 25.97 10.24
N ILE A 138 -5.90 25.00 10.13
CA ILE A 138 -6.21 24.31 8.89
C ILE A 138 -7.58 24.79 8.39
N THR A 139 -7.65 25.16 7.12
CA THR A 139 -8.89 25.51 6.44
C THR A 139 -9.07 24.59 5.24
N ALA A 140 -10.26 24.03 5.06
CA ALA A 140 -10.57 23.18 3.91
C ALA A 140 -11.83 23.67 3.21
N SER A 141 -11.83 23.66 1.88
CA SER A 141 -12.98 24.04 1.07
C SER A 141 -13.49 22.89 0.21
N SER A 142 -14.80 22.85 0.05
CA SER A 142 -15.51 21.98 -0.90
C SER A 142 -16.89 22.55 -1.20
N PRO A 143 -17.38 22.47 -2.44
CA PRO A 143 -18.76 22.81 -2.76
C PRO A 143 -19.77 21.80 -2.14
N ASP A 144 -19.34 20.57 -1.91
CA ASP A 144 -20.15 19.52 -1.30
C ASP A 144 -19.92 19.51 0.22
N THR A 145 -20.99 19.86 0.97
CA THR A 145 -20.98 19.97 2.43
C THR A 145 -21.33 18.68 3.15
N ASP A 146 -21.89 17.70 2.43
CA ASP A 146 -22.47 16.47 3.00
C ASP A 146 -21.50 15.28 2.97
N LEU A 147 -20.28 15.48 2.45
CA LEU A 147 -19.27 14.45 2.45
C LEU A 147 -18.94 13.97 3.87
N PRO A 148 -18.80 12.65 4.10
CA PRO A 148 -18.36 12.10 5.38
C PRO A 148 -17.01 12.68 5.84
N THR A 149 -16.13 13.03 4.89
CA THR A 149 -14.83 13.67 5.15
C THR A 149 -14.99 15.08 5.70
N VAL A 150 -15.95 15.86 5.21
CA VAL A 150 -16.28 17.20 5.74
C VAL A 150 -16.77 17.11 7.19
N SER A 151 -17.66 16.16 7.48
CA SER A 151 -18.09 15.90 8.86
C SER A 151 -16.91 15.49 9.74
N GLY A 152 -15.97 14.70 9.21
CA GLY A 152 -14.74 14.32 9.88
C GLY A 152 -13.82 15.52 10.17
N LEU A 153 -13.60 16.40 9.19
CA LEU A 153 -12.80 17.63 9.33
C LEU A 153 -13.37 18.55 10.41
N ARG A 154 -14.68 18.79 10.40
CA ARG A 154 -15.36 19.60 11.44
C ARG A 154 -15.18 19.01 12.83
N LYS A 155 -15.27 17.67 12.98
CA LYS A 155 -15.11 16.97 14.27
C LYS A 155 -13.72 17.13 14.86
N ILE A 156 -12.68 17.25 14.05
CA ILE A 156 -11.31 17.46 14.54
C ILE A 156 -10.96 18.96 14.74
N GLY A 157 -11.90 19.87 14.44
CA GLY A 157 -11.74 21.31 14.65
C GLY A 157 -11.09 22.05 13.48
N VAL A 158 -11.09 21.49 12.27
CA VAL A 158 -10.65 22.16 11.03
C VAL A 158 -11.72 23.15 10.59
N ASN A 159 -11.29 24.34 10.14
CA ASN A 159 -12.19 25.32 9.55
C ASN A 159 -12.69 24.82 8.19
N PHE A 160 -13.98 24.88 7.97
CA PHE A 160 -14.57 24.46 6.69
C PHE A 160 -15.34 25.61 6.05
N THR A 161 -15.13 25.80 4.76
CA THR A 161 -15.83 26.80 3.94
C THR A 161 -16.25 26.21 2.60
N ILE A 162 -17.19 26.85 1.91
CA ILE A 162 -17.53 26.52 0.52
C ILE A 162 -16.74 27.35 -0.49
N SER A 163 -15.96 28.33 -0.03
CA SER A 163 -15.22 29.28 -0.85
C SER A 163 -13.73 28.94 -0.92
N ASN A 164 -13.24 28.62 -2.11
CA ASN A 164 -11.80 28.38 -2.34
C ASN A 164 -10.99 29.67 -2.08
N LYS A 165 -11.50 30.84 -2.45
CA LYS A 165 -10.86 32.13 -2.19
C LYS A 165 -10.68 32.43 -0.70
N GLU A 166 -11.64 32.07 0.13
CA GLU A 166 -11.53 32.18 1.58
C GLU A 166 -10.43 31.26 2.13
N THR A 167 -10.31 30.06 1.58
CA THR A 167 -9.23 29.12 1.94
C THR A 167 -7.87 29.71 1.59
N VAL A 168 -7.70 30.31 0.41
CA VAL A 168 -6.44 30.98 -0.01
C VAL A 168 -6.08 32.08 0.99
N LYS A 169 -7.00 32.99 1.30
CA LYS A 169 -6.75 34.13 2.19
C LYS A 169 -6.29 33.73 3.58
N ASN A 170 -6.75 32.58 4.08
CA ASN A 170 -6.49 32.08 5.43
C ASN A 170 -5.30 31.10 5.49
N SER A 171 -4.50 31.00 4.43
CA SER A 171 -3.46 29.97 4.35
C SER A 171 -2.14 30.52 3.81
N ASP A 172 -1.04 29.93 4.26
CA ASP A 172 0.31 30.18 3.74
C ASP A 172 0.72 29.05 2.80
N VAL A 173 0.35 27.80 3.12
CA VAL A 173 0.57 26.61 2.30
C VAL A 173 -0.78 26.09 1.79
N LEU A 174 -0.94 26.03 0.47
CA LEU A 174 -2.18 25.66 -0.21
C LEU A 174 -2.05 24.30 -0.88
N PHE A 175 -2.73 23.29 -0.36
CA PHE A 175 -2.80 21.98 -1.00
C PHE A 175 -3.96 21.93 -2.01
N LEU A 176 -3.64 21.67 -3.28
CA LEU A 176 -4.62 21.36 -4.32
C LEU A 176 -4.94 19.87 -4.24
N ALA A 177 -6.00 19.53 -3.48
CA ALA A 177 -6.43 18.15 -3.19
C ALA A 177 -7.69 17.76 -3.97
N VAL A 178 -7.82 18.24 -5.19
CA VAL A 178 -8.90 17.95 -6.13
C VAL A 178 -8.45 17.00 -7.24
N LYS A 179 -9.41 16.46 -7.99
CA LYS A 179 -9.10 15.60 -9.14
C LYS A 179 -8.37 16.39 -10.24
N PRO A 180 -7.41 15.77 -10.96
CA PRO A 180 -6.62 16.46 -12.00
C PRO A 180 -7.41 17.32 -13.00
N PRO A 181 -8.55 16.87 -13.56
CA PRO A 181 -9.32 17.67 -14.52
C PRO A 181 -9.92 18.96 -13.93
N ILE A 182 -9.99 19.07 -12.62
CA ILE A 182 -10.56 20.25 -11.94
C ILE A 182 -9.50 21.35 -11.71
N ILE A 183 -8.21 20.98 -11.70
CA ILE A 183 -7.09 21.90 -11.40
C ILE A 183 -7.15 23.19 -12.26
N PRO A 184 -7.31 23.15 -13.59
CA PRO A 184 -7.33 24.38 -14.39
C PRO A 184 -8.42 25.36 -13.97
N PHE A 185 -9.61 24.87 -13.62
CA PHE A 185 -10.75 25.70 -13.18
C PHE A 185 -10.49 26.33 -11.81
N ILE A 186 -9.89 25.55 -10.90
CA ILE A 186 -9.52 26.06 -9.57
C ILE A 186 -8.47 27.17 -9.69
N LEU A 187 -7.44 26.98 -10.53
CA LEU A 187 -6.40 27.99 -10.74
C LEU A 187 -6.95 29.27 -11.34
N ASP A 188 -7.94 29.21 -12.25
CA ASP A 188 -8.65 30.38 -12.76
C ASP A 188 -9.46 31.10 -11.65
N GLU A 189 -10.11 30.35 -10.77
CA GLU A 189 -10.91 30.89 -9.68
C GLU A 189 -10.07 31.63 -8.64
N ILE A 190 -8.93 31.00 -8.21
CA ILE A 190 -8.14 31.51 -7.09
C ILE A 190 -6.94 32.36 -7.51
N GLY A 191 -6.57 32.36 -8.80
CA GLY A 191 -5.34 32.96 -9.28
C GLY A 191 -5.13 34.40 -8.85
N SER A 192 -6.21 35.21 -8.87
CA SER A 192 -6.18 36.62 -8.43
C SER A 192 -5.95 36.81 -6.92
N ASP A 193 -6.15 35.78 -6.13
CA ASP A 193 -5.97 35.82 -4.67
C ASP A 193 -4.62 35.19 -4.24
N ILE A 194 -3.83 34.64 -5.21
CA ILE A 194 -2.50 34.10 -4.95
C ILE A 194 -1.49 35.24 -4.84
N GLU A 195 -0.76 35.26 -3.75
CA GLU A 195 0.32 36.20 -3.43
C GLU A 195 1.67 35.51 -3.34
N ASN A 196 2.78 36.24 -3.39
CA ASN A 196 4.15 35.68 -3.31
C ASN A 196 4.45 34.91 -2.00
N ARG A 197 3.66 35.12 -0.95
CA ARG A 197 3.78 34.37 0.31
C ARG A 197 3.22 32.95 0.23
N HIS A 198 2.33 32.68 -0.72
CA HIS A 198 1.67 31.40 -0.83
C HIS A 198 2.58 30.35 -1.47
N ILE A 199 2.63 29.17 -0.85
CA ILE A 199 3.24 27.98 -1.44
C ILE A 199 2.10 27.10 -1.95
N VAL A 200 1.99 26.92 -3.25
CA VAL A 200 0.95 26.09 -3.88
C VAL A 200 1.48 24.67 -4.04
N VAL A 201 0.91 23.75 -3.29
CA VAL A 201 1.30 22.33 -3.29
C VAL A 201 0.26 21.51 -4.04
N SER A 202 0.61 21.02 -5.22
CA SER A 202 -0.29 20.18 -6.02
C SER A 202 -0.14 18.71 -5.65
N CYS A 203 -1.23 18.08 -5.21
CA CYS A 203 -1.31 16.62 -5.00
C CYS A 203 -2.01 15.91 -6.18
N ALA A 204 -2.25 16.60 -7.28
CA ALA A 204 -2.95 16.06 -8.44
C ALA A 204 -2.02 15.19 -9.29
N ALA A 205 -2.36 13.90 -9.44
CA ALA A 205 -1.62 12.99 -10.29
C ALA A 205 -1.65 13.45 -11.76
N GLY A 206 -0.51 13.41 -12.44
CA GLY A 206 -0.43 13.78 -13.84
C GLY A 206 -0.63 15.27 -14.15
N VAL A 207 -0.42 16.19 -13.20
CA VAL A 207 -0.42 17.63 -13.42
C VAL A 207 0.98 18.15 -13.13
N THR A 208 1.65 18.72 -14.15
CA THR A 208 3.03 19.18 -14.04
C THR A 208 3.14 20.53 -13.35
N ILE A 209 4.29 20.78 -12.74
CA ILE A 209 4.66 22.08 -12.17
C ILE A 209 4.51 23.17 -13.22
N SER A 210 5.11 22.96 -14.40
CA SER A 210 5.11 23.94 -15.49
C SER A 210 3.69 24.30 -15.95
N SER A 211 2.74 23.38 -15.94
CA SER A 211 1.34 23.65 -16.30
C SER A 211 0.65 24.56 -15.27
N ILE A 212 0.95 24.38 -13.98
CA ILE A 212 0.40 25.19 -12.89
C ILE A 212 1.06 26.58 -12.89
N GLU A 213 2.39 26.65 -12.99
CA GLU A 213 3.14 27.92 -13.08
C GLU A 213 2.66 28.76 -14.24
N LYS A 214 2.54 28.18 -15.45
CA LYS A 214 2.04 28.85 -16.64
C LYS A 214 0.64 29.42 -16.42
N LYS A 215 -0.22 28.72 -15.72
CA LYS A 215 -1.58 29.18 -15.43
C LYS A 215 -1.58 30.31 -14.41
N LEU A 216 -0.80 30.18 -13.33
CA LEU A 216 -0.71 31.19 -12.28
C LEU A 216 0.08 32.43 -12.68
N SER A 217 1.02 32.34 -13.64
CA SER A 217 1.81 33.50 -14.12
C SER A 217 0.97 34.59 -14.73
N ALA A 218 -0.28 34.31 -15.14
CA ALA A 218 -1.23 35.33 -15.58
C ALA A 218 -1.68 36.26 -14.43
N PHE A 219 -1.53 35.83 -13.17
CA PHE A 219 -2.00 36.55 -11.99
C PHE A 219 -0.84 36.94 -11.05
N CYS A 220 0.12 36.05 -10.84
CA CYS A 220 1.29 36.23 -9.99
C CYS A 220 2.56 35.97 -10.82
N PRO A 221 3.51 36.92 -10.93
CA PRO A 221 4.71 36.75 -11.77
C PRO A 221 5.64 35.64 -11.33
N THR A 222 5.70 35.34 -10.04
CA THR A 222 6.63 34.36 -9.43
C THR A 222 5.89 33.41 -8.50
N PRO A 223 4.98 32.55 -9.03
CA PRO A 223 4.20 31.66 -8.21
C PRO A 223 5.10 30.55 -7.67
N LYS A 224 5.11 30.35 -6.36
CA LYS A 224 5.82 29.24 -5.70
C LYS A 224 4.97 27.97 -5.81
N VAL A 225 5.39 27.04 -6.65
CA VAL A 225 4.67 25.80 -6.93
C VAL A 225 5.53 24.60 -6.52
N ILE A 226 4.94 23.66 -5.80
CA ILE A 226 5.55 22.37 -5.45
C ILE A 226 4.61 21.26 -5.89
N ARG A 227 5.11 20.26 -6.59
CA ARG A 227 4.36 19.05 -6.90
C ARG A 227 4.65 18.00 -5.83
N CYS A 228 3.61 17.46 -5.22
CA CYS A 228 3.71 16.52 -4.12
C CYS A 228 2.88 15.27 -4.42
N MET A 229 3.48 14.10 -4.27
CA MET A 229 2.78 12.84 -4.33
C MET A 229 2.87 12.15 -2.97
N THR A 230 1.71 11.85 -2.41
CA THR A 230 1.55 11.18 -1.11
C THR A 230 0.47 10.13 -1.18
N ASN A 231 0.26 9.39 -0.11
CA ASN A 231 -0.73 8.34 -0.05
C ASN A 231 -1.58 8.39 1.23
N THR A 232 -2.68 7.64 1.26
CA THR A 232 -3.65 7.67 2.36
C THR A 232 -3.12 7.20 3.74
N PRO A 233 -2.08 6.36 3.87
CA PRO A 233 -1.50 6.02 5.17
C PRO A 233 -0.97 7.20 6.01
N VAL A 234 -0.86 8.41 5.46
CA VAL A 234 -0.61 9.64 6.25
C VAL A 234 -1.59 9.80 7.42
N ILE A 235 -2.80 9.22 7.32
CA ILE A 235 -3.82 9.26 8.38
C ILE A 235 -3.37 8.55 9.67
N VAL A 236 -2.48 7.57 9.53
CA VAL A 236 -1.86 6.82 10.65
C VAL A 236 -0.39 7.17 10.82
N ARG A 237 0.10 8.22 10.14
CA ARG A 237 1.48 8.72 10.16
C ARG A 237 2.50 7.73 9.59
N GLU A 238 2.09 6.92 8.65
CA GLU A 238 2.91 5.96 7.91
C GLU A 238 2.78 6.23 6.39
N GLY A 239 2.71 7.52 6.03
CA GLY A 239 2.64 7.96 4.64
C GLY A 239 3.97 7.79 3.92
N ALA A 240 3.90 7.68 2.59
CA ALA A 240 5.06 7.79 1.72
C ALA A 240 4.85 8.98 0.80
N THR A 241 5.71 9.97 0.93
CA THR A 241 5.59 11.26 0.24
C THR A 241 6.88 11.56 -0.52
N VAL A 242 6.72 12.04 -1.75
CA VAL A 242 7.80 12.71 -2.48
C VAL A 242 7.30 14.06 -2.97
N TYR A 243 8.23 14.99 -3.17
CA TYR A 243 7.93 16.31 -3.75
C TYR A 243 9.02 16.77 -4.71
N ALA A 244 8.65 17.66 -5.61
CA ALA A 244 9.55 18.38 -6.49
C ALA A 244 9.20 19.85 -6.44
N THR A 245 10.22 20.69 -6.36
CA THR A 245 10.10 22.17 -6.29
C THR A 245 10.06 22.78 -7.70
N GLY A 246 9.21 23.78 -7.87
CA GLY A 246 9.09 24.53 -9.13
C GLY A 246 10.11 25.67 -9.25
N THR A 247 9.99 26.41 -10.36
CA THR A 247 10.96 27.43 -10.78
C THR A 247 11.15 28.55 -9.75
N HIS A 248 10.08 28.94 -9.06
CA HIS A 248 10.08 30.08 -8.13
C HIS A 248 9.98 29.67 -6.66
N ALA A 249 9.88 28.36 -6.38
CA ALA A 249 9.93 27.85 -5.02
C ALA A 249 11.38 27.87 -4.53
N GLU A 250 11.59 28.42 -3.33
CA GLU A 250 12.89 28.47 -2.69
C GLU A 250 13.19 27.15 -1.97
N VAL A 251 14.47 26.93 -1.66
CA VAL A 251 14.90 25.73 -0.89
C VAL A 251 14.20 25.66 0.47
N GLU A 252 13.94 26.80 1.08
CA GLU A 252 13.22 26.92 2.35
C GLU A 252 11.76 26.51 2.23
N ASP A 253 11.11 26.78 1.09
CA ASP A 253 9.72 26.36 0.83
C ASP A 253 9.61 24.82 0.73
N GLY A 254 10.59 24.19 0.05
CA GLY A 254 10.71 22.72 -0.02
C GLY A 254 10.94 22.09 1.35
N LYS A 255 11.89 22.64 2.13
CA LYS A 255 12.16 22.18 3.50
C LYS A 255 10.96 22.34 4.44
N LEU A 256 10.21 23.44 4.29
CA LEU A 256 8.99 23.65 5.06
C LEU A 256 7.96 22.57 4.79
N LEU A 257 7.73 22.25 3.50
CA LEU A 257 6.85 21.16 3.09
C LEU A 257 7.37 19.81 3.61
N GLU A 258 8.67 19.54 3.49
CA GLU A 258 9.28 18.30 3.97
C GLU A 258 9.07 18.13 5.48
N GLN A 259 9.32 19.15 6.29
CA GLN A 259 9.09 19.12 7.74
C GLN A 259 7.62 18.85 8.08
N LEU A 260 6.69 19.44 7.33
CA LEU A 260 5.26 19.20 7.50
C LEU A 260 4.89 17.75 7.16
N MET A 261 5.34 17.25 6.01
CA MET A 261 5.02 15.90 5.54
C MET A 261 5.76 14.81 6.31
N ALA A 262 7.00 15.04 6.76
CA ALA A 262 7.75 14.12 7.62
C ALA A 262 7.04 13.83 8.95
N SER A 263 6.17 14.73 9.40
CA SER A 263 5.36 14.50 10.60
C SER A 263 4.30 13.40 10.44
N VAL A 264 3.99 13.04 9.20
CA VAL A 264 2.95 12.05 8.86
C VAL A 264 3.47 10.86 8.05
N GLY A 265 4.80 10.71 7.96
CA GLY A 265 5.45 9.56 7.31
C GLY A 265 6.80 9.91 6.71
N PHE A 266 7.28 9.06 5.81
CA PHE A 266 8.47 9.31 5.02
C PHE A 266 8.24 10.45 4.02
N CYS A 267 9.19 11.36 3.90
CA CYS A 267 9.15 12.44 2.91
C CYS A 267 10.56 12.70 2.37
N THR A 268 10.68 12.90 1.05
CA THR A 268 11.94 13.26 0.40
C THR A 268 11.69 14.03 -0.90
N GLU A 269 12.65 14.89 -1.27
CA GLU A 269 12.66 15.56 -2.57
C GLU A 269 13.10 14.61 -3.67
N VAL A 270 12.53 14.75 -4.86
CA VAL A 270 12.89 14.00 -6.07
C VAL A 270 12.75 14.89 -7.31
N GLU A 271 13.35 14.50 -8.42
CA GLU A 271 13.08 15.11 -9.71
C GLU A 271 11.61 14.91 -10.14
N GLU A 272 11.00 15.91 -10.79
CA GLU A 272 9.58 15.87 -11.13
C GLU A 272 9.19 14.68 -12.00
N ASP A 273 10.06 14.24 -12.91
CA ASP A 273 9.84 13.13 -13.84
C ASP A 273 9.69 11.76 -13.13
N LEU A 274 10.20 11.63 -11.91
CA LEU A 274 10.04 10.43 -11.09
C LEU A 274 8.67 10.33 -10.39
N ILE A 275 7.96 11.45 -10.26
CA ILE A 275 6.70 11.49 -9.47
C ILE A 275 5.62 10.56 -10.04
N ASP A 276 5.56 10.37 -11.36
CA ASP A 276 4.58 9.47 -11.96
C ASP A 276 4.88 7.99 -11.65
N ALA A 277 6.16 7.61 -11.60
CA ALA A 277 6.56 6.28 -11.16
C ALA A 277 6.25 6.06 -9.66
N VAL A 278 6.50 7.08 -8.83
CA VAL A 278 6.14 7.07 -7.41
C VAL A 278 4.63 6.97 -7.23
N THR A 279 3.83 7.63 -8.07
CA THR A 279 2.37 7.48 -8.08
C THR A 279 1.96 6.04 -8.30
N GLY A 280 2.59 5.34 -9.26
CA GLY A 280 2.36 3.93 -9.53
C GLY A 280 2.76 3.02 -8.38
N LEU A 281 3.90 3.32 -7.74
CA LEU A 281 4.45 2.49 -6.66
C LEU A 281 3.77 2.76 -5.31
N SER A 282 3.92 3.97 -4.77
CA SER A 282 3.48 4.29 -3.40
C SER A 282 2.13 4.99 -3.34
N GLY A 283 1.76 5.76 -4.36
CA GLY A 283 0.44 6.39 -4.44
C GLY A 283 -0.67 5.34 -4.52
N SER A 284 -0.54 4.39 -5.42
CA SER A 284 -1.48 3.26 -5.61
C SER A 284 -1.19 2.07 -4.69
N GLY A 285 0.01 1.99 -4.12
CA GLY A 285 0.51 0.89 -3.30
C GLY A 285 -0.41 0.41 -2.18
N PRO A 286 -1.08 1.28 -1.42
CA PRO A 286 -2.02 0.85 -0.39
C PRO A 286 -3.15 -0.05 -0.93
N ALA A 287 -3.63 0.19 -2.16
CA ALA A 287 -4.65 -0.66 -2.78
C ALA A 287 -4.11 -2.06 -3.08
N TYR A 288 -2.87 -2.17 -3.56
CA TYR A 288 -2.20 -3.46 -3.79
C TYR A 288 -2.03 -4.24 -2.48
N ALA A 289 -1.58 -3.55 -1.43
CA ALA A 289 -1.42 -4.14 -0.11
C ALA A 289 -2.75 -4.64 0.48
N PHE A 290 -3.83 -3.87 0.36
CA PHE A 290 -5.16 -4.29 0.82
C PHE A 290 -5.67 -5.50 0.03
N THR A 291 -5.47 -5.54 -1.29
CA THR A 291 -5.84 -6.69 -2.13
C THR A 291 -5.06 -7.95 -1.72
N ALA A 292 -3.75 -7.82 -1.49
CA ALA A 292 -2.93 -8.93 -1.01
C ALA A 292 -3.35 -9.40 0.39
N LEU A 293 -3.66 -8.46 1.31
CA LEU A 293 -4.14 -8.76 2.66
C LEU A 293 -5.46 -9.50 2.66
N ASP A 294 -6.40 -9.09 1.82
CA ASP A 294 -7.71 -9.76 1.69
C ASP A 294 -7.54 -11.19 1.18
N ALA A 295 -6.70 -11.38 0.15
CA ALA A 295 -6.38 -12.71 -0.36
C ALA A 295 -5.68 -13.61 0.68
N LEU A 296 -4.73 -13.05 1.47
CA LEU A 296 -4.10 -13.78 2.58
C LEU A 296 -5.11 -14.17 3.66
N ALA A 297 -6.04 -13.27 3.98
CA ALA A 297 -7.11 -13.56 4.94
C ALA A 297 -8.06 -14.65 4.43
N ASP A 298 -8.40 -14.66 3.13
CA ASP A 298 -9.17 -15.73 2.48
C ASP A 298 -8.45 -17.06 2.59
N GLY A 299 -7.14 -17.10 2.34
CA GLY A 299 -6.31 -18.27 2.54
C GLY A 299 -6.35 -18.79 3.97
N GLY A 300 -6.24 -17.88 4.96
CA GLY A 300 -6.38 -18.23 6.38
C GLY A 300 -7.73 -18.83 6.73
N VAL A 301 -8.82 -18.26 6.22
CA VAL A 301 -10.18 -18.78 6.41
C VAL A 301 -10.34 -20.15 5.75
N LYS A 302 -9.82 -20.32 4.54
CA LYS A 302 -9.81 -21.63 3.85
C LYS A 302 -9.12 -22.72 4.68
N MET A 303 -8.13 -22.36 5.49
CA MET A 303 -7.42 -23.26 6.38
C MET A 303 -8.01 -23.33 7.79
N GLY A 304 -9.21 -22.75 8.01
CA GLY A 304 -9.97 -22.89 9.25
C GLY A 304 -9.83 -21.75 10.27
N LEU A 305 -9.11 -20.68 9.95
CA LEU A 305 -9.03 -19.53 10.84
C LEU A 305 -10.32 -18.70 10.81
N PRO A 306 -10.79 -18.17 11.95
CA PRO A 306 -11.85 -17.17 11.95
C PRO A 306 -11.44 -15.93 11.16
N ARG A 307 -12.33 -15.38 10.31
CA ARG A 307 -12.05 -14.22 9.43
C ARG A 307 -11.35 -13.07 10.16
N ARG A 308 -11.88 -12.68 11.33
CA ARG A 308 -11.33 -11.56 12.11
C ARG A 308 -9.87 -11.81 12.53
N LEU A 309 -9.53 -13.04 12.88
CA LEU A 309 -8.17 -13.42 13.26
C LEU A 309 -7.26 -13.45 12.03
N ALA A 310 -7.71 -14.04 10.91
CA ALA A 310 -6.96 -14.12 9.66
C ALA A 310 -6.58 -12.71 9.15
N VAL A 311 -7.51 -11.76 9.12
CA VAL A 311 -7.24 -10.35 8.74
C VAL A 311 -6.18 -9.73 9.66
N ARG A 312 -6.30 -9.88 10.98
CA ARG A 312 -5.35 -9.27 11.93
C ARG A 312 -3.95 -9.87 11.79
N LEU A 313 -3.85 -11.20 11.66
CA LEU A 313 -2.56 -11.88 11.49
C LEU A 313 -1.90 -11.51 10.16
N GLY A 314 -2.65 -11.49 9.07
CA GLY A 314 -2.15 -11.06 7.75
C GLY A 314 -1.65 -9.63 7.77
N ALA A 315 -2.41 -8.70 8.34
CA ALA A 315 -2.00 -7.30 8.48
C ALA A 315 -0.72 -7.16 9.32
N GLN A 316 -0.61 -7.88 10.46
CA GLN A 316 0.56 -7.84 11.32
C GLN A 316 1.79 -8.45 10.64
N ALA A 317 1.62 -9.49 9.84
CA ALA A 317 2.72 -10.12 9.10
C ALA A 317 3.30 -9.17 8.05
N LEU A 318 2.45 -8.49 7.25
CA LEU A 318 2.93 -7.49 6.27
C LEU A 318 3.58 -6.28 6.95
N LEU A 319 2.99 -5.78 8.03
CA LEU A 319 3.58 -4.68 8.81
C LEU A 319 4.95 -5.06 9.35
N GLY A 320 5.09 -6.27 9.91
CA GLY A 320 6.35 -6.76 10.43
C GLY A 320 7.42 -6.90 9.34
N ALA A 321 7.07 -7.48 8.20
CA ALA A 321 7.97 -7.61 7.07
C ALA A 321 8.44 -6.25 6.52
N ALA A 322 7.53 -5.28 6.38
CA ALA A 322 7.86 -3.92 5.96
C ALA A 322 8.82 -3.24 6.95
N LYS A 323 8.55 -3.33 8.26
CA LYS A 323 9.43 -2.75 9.28
C LYS A 323 10.82 -3.41 9.30
N MET A 324 10.88 -4.73 9.20
CA MET A 324 12.17 -5.44 9.10
C MET A 324 13.00 -4.94 7.91
N LEU A 325 12.36 -4.69 6.76
CA LEU A 325 13.05 -4.16 5.58
C LEU A 325 13.55 -2.72 5.82
N LEU A 326 12.71 -1.85 6.39
CA LEU A 326 13.05 -0.44 6.65
C LEU A 326 14.15 -0.28 7.70
N GLU A 327 14.26 -1.19 8.65
CA GLU A 327 15.27 -1.21 9.72
C GLU A 327 16.54 -1.99 9.34
N SER A 328 16.59 -2.57 8.14
CA SER A 328 17.68 -3.44 7.67
C SER A 328 18.29 -2.89 6.39
N GLU A 329 19.59 -3.06 6.22
CA GLU A 329 20.29 -2.81 4.95
C GLU A 329 20.27 -4.01 4.01
N GLN A 330 19.63 -5.13 4.41
CA GLN A 330 19.59 -6.35 3.62
C GLN A 330 18.64 -6.22 2.43
N HIS A 331 19.05 -6.85 1.32
CA HIS A 331 18.19 -6.95 0.15
C HIS A 331 16.89 -7.74 0.48
N PRO A 332 15.70 -7.35 -0.05
CA PRO A 332 14.44 -8.07 0.21
C PRO A 332 14.50 -9.57 -0.05
N GLY A 333 15.27 -9.98 -1.07
CA GLY A 333 15.53 -11.41 -1.37
C GLY A 333 16.20 -12.14 -0.22
N GLN A 334 17.19 -11.52 0.44
CA GLN A 334 17.87 -12.13 1.57
C GLN A 334 16.94 -12.27 2.78
N LEU A 335 16.13 -11.23 3.07
CA LEU A 335 15.12 -11.31 4.14
C LEU A 335 14.10 -12.41 3.87
N LYS A 336 13.66 -12.57 2.61
CA LYS A 336 12.78 -13.66 2.19
C LYS A 336 13.45 -15.02 2.42
N ASP A 337 14.71 -15.19 2.02
CA ASP A 337 15.43 -16.46 2.17
C ASP A 337 15.64 -16.83 3.64
N ASN A 338 15.86 -15.85 4.52
CA ASN A 338 15.97 -16.06 5.96
C ASN A 338 14.71 -16.67 6.60
N VAL A 339 13.54 -16.50 5.95
CA VAL A 339 12.27 -17.13 6.39
C VAL A 339 12.10 -18.55 5.84
N CYS A 340 12.89 -18.94 4.81
CA CYS A 340 12.74 -20.18 4.08
C CYS A 340 13.69 -21.26 4.60
N SER A 341 13.25 -22.13 5.48
CA SER A 341 14.03 -23.33 5.83
C SER A 341 13.98 -24.38 4.70
N PRO A 342 15.07 -25.18 4.52
CA PRO A 342 15.07 -26.26 3.55
C PRO A 342 13.92 -27.25 3.75
N GLY A 343 13.11 -27.48 2.69
CA GLY A 343 11.94 -28.36 2.74
C GLY A 343 10.77 -27.85 3.60
N GLY A 344 10.85 -26.62 4.12
CA GLY A 344 9.83 -26.03 4.97
C GLY A 344 8.57 -25.57 4.21
N ALA A 345 7.47 -25.33 4.92
CA ALA A 345 6.20 -24.92 4.32
C ALA A 345 6.31 -23.64 3.49
N THR A 346 7.17 -22.71 3.90
CA THR A 346 7.33 -21.39 3.25
C THR A 346 7.83 -21.51 1.81
N ILE A 347 8.83 -22.38 1.54
CA ILE A 347 9.37 -22.50 0.17
C ILE A 347 8.34 -23.13 -0.78
N TYR A 348 7.50 -24.05 -0.30
CA TYR A 348 6.40 -24.62 -1.09
C TYR A 348 5.34 -23.55 -1.41
N ALA A 349 4.99 -22.70 -0.43
CA ALA A 349 4.06 -21.59 -0.65
C ALA A 349 4.62 -20.58 -1.65
N LEU A 350 5.90 -20.22 -1.55
CA LEU A 350 6.56 -19.31 -2.51
C LEU A 350 6.57 -19.90 -3.92
N HIS A 351 6.77 -21.21 -4.07
CA HIS A 351 6.70 -21.87 -5.38
C HIS A 351 5.31 -21.72 -6.02
N PHE A 352 4.23 -21.79 -5.24
CA PHE A 352 2.87 -21.53 -5.75
C PHE A 352 2.69 -20.06 -6.17
N LEU A 353 3.23 -19.11 -5.42
CA LEU A 353 3.18 -17.69 -5.79
C LEU A 353 3.95 -17.42 -7.09
N GLU A 354 5.14 -18.03 -7.28
CA GLU A 354 5.91 -17.92 -8.51
C GLU A 354 5.17 -18.55 -9.70
N SER A 355 4.61 -19.73 -9.51
CA SER A 355 3.83 -20.43 -10.55
C SER A 355 2.58 -19.65 -10.99
N GLY A 356 2.00 -18.86 -10.09
CA GLY A 356 0.88 -17.96 -10.35
C GLY A 356 1.28 -16.61 -10.91
N GLY A 357 2.58 -16.33 -11.10
CA GLY A 357 3.07 -15.07 -11.65
C GLY A 357 2.94 -13.87 -10.69
N PHE A 358 2.91 -14.09 -9.38
CA PHE A 358 2.69 -13.05 -8.37
C PHE A 358 3.59 -11.83 -8.56
N ARG A 359 4.88 -12.04 -8.84
CA ARG A 359 5.83 -10.94 -9.05
C ARG A 359 5.51 -10.14 -10.30
N SER A 360 5.23 -10.80 -11.42
CA SER A 360 4.88 -10.13 -12.67
C SER A 360 3.58 -9.33 -12.55
N LEU A 361 2.59 -9.84 -11.82
CA LEU A 361 1.34 -9.12 -11.57
C LEU A 361 1.56 -7.82 -10.79
N LEU A 362 2.42 -7.83 -9.76
CA LEU A 362 2.76 -6.62 -9.01
C LEU A 362 3.57 -5.62 -9.83
N ILE A 363 4.54 -6.09 -10.63
CA ILE A 363 5.32 -5.23 -11.54
C ILE A 363 4.38 -4.55 -12.54
N ASN A 364 3.52 -5.32 -13.20
CA ASN A 364 2.57 -4.81 -14.18
C ASN A 364 1.53 -3.86 -13.57
N ALA A 365 1.13 -4.06 -12.31
CA ALA A 365 0.23 -3.15 -11.62
C ALA A 365 0.86 -1.76 -11.41
N VAL A 366 2.14 -1.71 -11.02
CA VAL A 366 2.89 -0.45 -10.88
C VAL A 366 3.03 0.23 -12.25
N GLU A 367 3.43 -0.52 -13.28
CA GLU A 367 3.57 -0.03 -14.65
C GLU A 367 2.25 0.55 -15.18
N ALA A 368 1.15 -0.21 -15.08
CA ALA A 368 -0.17 0.21 -15.56
C ALA A 368 -0.64 1.50 -14.88
N SER A 369 -0.41 1.64 -13.57
CA SER A 369 -0.75 2.85 -12.83
C SER A 369 0.10 4.04 -13.27
N CYS A 370 1.41 3.86 -13.46
CA CYS A 370 2.31 4.89 -13.95
C CYS A 370 1.92 5.36 -15.36
N ILE A 371 1.68 4.43 -16.29
CA ILE A 371 1.25 4.75 -17.67
C ILE A 371 -0.07 5.52 -17.64
N ARG A 372 -1.05 5.09 -16.84
CA ARG A 372 -2.33 5.77 -16.74
C ARG A 372 -2.18 7.20 -16.21
N THR A 373 -1.27 7.43 -15.26
CA THR A 373 -0.97 8.77 -14.73
C THR A 373 -0.43 9.68 -15.85
N ARG A 374 0.49 9.18 -16.68
CA ARG A 374 1.06 9.93 -17.82
C ARG A 374 0.03 10.24 -18.90
N LEU A 375 -0.92 9.37 -19.16
CA LEU A 375 -2.01 9.62 -20.11
C LEU A 375 -2.91 10.79 -19.69
N PHE A 376 -3.05 11.08 -18.40
CA PHE A 376 -3.75 12.28 -17.94
C PHE A 376 -3.02 13.57 -18.36
N LEU A 377 -1.67 13.55 -18.43
CA LEU A 377 -0.89 14.68 -18.96
C LEU A 377 -1.20 14.95 -20.44
N GLN A 378 -1.29 13.90 -21.26
CA GLN A 378 -1.53 14.02 -22.71
C GLN A 378 -2.94 14.46 -23.03
N GLY A 379 -3.95 13.95 -22.30
CA GLY A 379 -5.36 14.33 -22.48
C GLY A 379 -5.69 15.74 -22.04
N ALA A 380 -4.94 16.29 -21.08
CA ALA A 380 -5.08 17.70 -20.66
C ALA A 380 -4.42 18.70 -21.62
N ALA A 381 -3.49 18.23 -22.46
CA ALA A 381 -2.76 19.05 -23.45
C ALA A 381 -3.40 19.04 -24.84
N ALA A 382 -4.41 18.20 -25.12
CA ALA A 382 -5.06 18.15 -26.42
C ALA A 382 -6.08 19.30 -26.56
N PRO A 383 -5.97 20.17 -27.57
CA PRO A 383 -7.04 21.09 -27.91
C PRO A 383 -8.26 20.27 -28.32
N SER A 384 -9.45 20.69 -27.92
CA SER A 384 -10.73 20.12 -28.31
C SER A 384 -10.91 20.20 -29.84
N GLY A 385 -10.55 19.13 -30.53
CA GLY A 385 -10.67 19.05 -31.98
C GLY A 385 -10.37 17.65 -32.50
N SER A 386 -11.39 17.01 -33.05
CA SER A 386 -11.47 15.75 -33.78
C SER A 386 -11.52 14.45 -32.93
N GLY A 387 -12.72 13.86 -32.94
CA GLY A 387 -12.94 12.51 -32.48
C GLY A 387 -12.26 11.50 -33.39
N GLU A 388 -11.21 10.88 -32.88
CA GLU A 388 -10.72 9.62 -33.41
C GLU A 388 -10.78 8.58 -32.27
N GLY A 389 -11.46 7.47 -32.57
CA GLY A 389 -11.77 6.41 -31.62
C GLY A 389 -10.51 5.75 -31.07
N LEU A 390 -10.57 5.45 -29.79
CA LEU A 390 -9.57 4.64 -29.09
C LEU A 390 -9.47 3.24 -29.75
N PRO A 391 -8.26 2.74 -30.05
CA PRO A 391 -8.11 1.34 -30.44
C PRO A 391 -8.46 0.45 -29.24
N GLY A 392 -9.36 -0.50 -29.47
CA GLY A 392 -9.82 -1.45 -28.46
C GLY A 392 -8.65 -2.27 -27.92
N CYS A 393 -8.57 -2.36 -26.61
CA CYS A 393 -7.75 -3.37 -25.93
C CYS A 393 -8.38 -4.75 -26.15
N HIS A 394 -7.67 -5.60 -26.88
CA HIS A 394 -7.91 -7.04 -26.92
C HIS A 394 -6.99 -7.74 -25.91
#